data_11c429831f5f363bf3da864e69fd50d1
#
_entry.id   11c429831f5f363bf3da864e69fd50d1
#
_cell.length_a   1.000
_cell.length_b   1.000
_cell.length_c   1.000
_cell.angle_alpha   90.00
_cell.angle_beta   90.00
_cell.angle_gamma   90.00
#
_symmetry.space_group_name_H-M   'P 1'
#
loop_
_entity.id
_entity.type
_entity.pdbx_description
1 polymer ?
#
loop_
_entity_poly.entity_id
_entity_poly.type
_entity_poly.pdbx_seq_one_letter_code
_entity_poly.pdbx_strand_id
1 'polypeptide(L)'
;MKRFLYLLLLSGLLGACQKQTEDDIVLSRKVKMSEDLNFESREDVQLKGRMAGAQAYAAGNAAVSESSIADAAVNQQSEAKDKKKIIRDGHMTIRVKSAQAAKTRVDSLLIPFGAYYASENFNNNDREATFYLRLRIPAAAFDNFMACLEQGYGEILNKDIQARDVTDQFIDLETRLQNKRNYLGRYNSLLKEAKTVKDILQIQEEIRGLEEEIESTTGRLKYLSDQVDYSTLQLSLTEQKDFQFKPEERDRFGEKLKQALTKGWYGVVDFVLFLFKIWPL
;
A
#
# COMPACT_ATOMS: atom_id res chain seq x y z
N MET A 1 39.17 62.22 8.30
CA MET A 1 37.69 62.13 8.50
C MET A 1 36.99 61.01 7.73
N LYS A 2 37.56 60.41 6.68
CA LYS A 2 36.91 59.30 5.95
C LYS A 2 37.08 57.91 6.59
N ARG A 3 37.98 57.71 7.55
CA ARG A 3 38.22 56.41 8.22
C ARG A 3 37.28 56.17 9.42
N PHE A 4 36.66 57.22 9.97
CA PHE A 4 35.68 57.12 11.07
C PHE A 4 34.26 56.68 10.57
N LEU A 5 33.96 56.98 9.32
CA LEU A 5 32.67 56.64 8.71
C LEU A 5 32.53 55.13 8.40
N TYR A 6 33.66 54.45 8.13
CA TYR A 6 33.68 53.01 7.85
C TYR A 6 33.53 52.15 9.12
N LEU A 7 33.94 52.66 10.28
CA LEU A 7 33.82 51.96 11.56
C LEU A 7 32.39 51.98 12.10
N LEU A 8 31.61 52.99 11.76
CA LEU A 8 30.21 53.14 12.15
C LEU A 8 29.26 52.30 11.24
N LEU A 9 29.68 52.02 10.01
CA LEU A 9 28.90 51.17 9.10
C LEU A 9 29.11 49.65 9.36
N LEU A 10 30.23 49.28 10.03
CA LEU A 10 30.52 47.88 10.34
C LEU A 10 29.86 47.44 11.67
N SER A 11 29.41 48.35 12.52
CA SER A 11 28.73 48.03 13.78
C SER A 11 27.21 47.82 13.65
N GLY A 12 26.64 48.16 12.48
CA GLY A 12 25.21 48.04 12.20
C GLY A 12 24.76 46.68 11.65
N LEU A 13 25.69 45.74 11.33
CA LEU A 13 25.38 44.50 10.66
C LEU A 13 25.36 43.25 11.58
N LEU A 14 25.55 43.44 12.89
CA LEU A 14 25.58 42.34 13.87
C LEU A 14 24.32 42.20 14.73
N GLY A 15 23.24 42.88 14.37
CA GLY A 15 22.01 42.94 15.20
C GLY A 15 20.74 42.32 14.59
N ALA A 16 20.82 41.38 13.65
CA ALA A 16 19.62 40.75 13.08
C ALA A 16 19.80 39.24 12.83
N CYS A 17 20.01 38.50 13.92
CA CYS A 17 19.74 37.06 13.96
C CYS A 17 18.87 36.80 15.18
N GLN A 18 17.61 37.21 15.10
CA GLN A 18 16.58 36.78 16.01
C GLN A 18 16.08 35.41 15.53
N LYS A 19 16.48 34.41 16.30
CA LYS A 19 16.06 33.02 16.25
C LYS A 19 14.55 32.97 16.42
N GLN A 20 13.82 32.75 15.34
CA GLN A 20 12.40 32.43 15.37
C GLN A 20 12.29 30.92 15.66
N THR A 21 12.01 30.64 16.92
CA THR A 21 11.58 29.30 17.36
C THR A 21 10.20 29.06 16.80
N GLU A 22 10.13 28.07 15.89
CA GLU A 22 8.88 27.43 15.53
C GLU A 22 8.41 26.57 16.71
N ASP A 23 7.68 27.19 17.62
CA ASP A 23 6.78 26.54 18.54
C ASP A 23 5.39 27.14 18.30
N ASP A 24 4.38 26.26 18.26
CA ASP A 24 2.94 26.55 18.16
C ASP A 24 2.30 26.46 16.77
N ILE A 25 2.19 25.23 16.23
CA ILE A 25 0.92 24.80 15.64
C ILE A 25 0.69 23.33 16.00
N VAL A 26 0.48 23.04 17.25
CA VAL A 26 -0.30 21.89 17.69
C VAL A 26 -1.69 22.40 18.03
N LEU A 27 -2.52 22.54 17.00
CA LEU A 27 -3.95 22.68 17.18
C LEU A 27 -4.48 21.35 17.70
N SER A 28 -4.46 21.22 19.03
CA SER A 28 -5.31 20.32 19.80
C SER A 28 -6.76 20.53 19.41
N ARG A 29 -7.21 19.85 18.39
CA ARG A 29 -8.63 19.65 18.16
C ARG A 29 -9.14 18.69 19.23
N LYS A 30 -9.39 19.24 20.43
CA LYS A 30 -10.19 18.61 21.46
C LYS A 30 -11.58 18.39 20.89
N VAL A 31 -11.79 17.21 20.30
CA VAL A 31 -13.13 16.71 20.04
C VAL A 31 -13.73 16.45 21.43
N LYS A 32 -14.61 17.33 21.83
CA LYS A 32 -15.55 17.11 22.92
C LYS A 32 -16.42 15.93 22.50
N MET A 33 -16.07 14.73 22.95
CA MET A 33 -16.96 13.58 22.90
C MET A 33 -17.94 13.78 24.02
N SER A 34 -19.16 14.13 23.66
CA SER A 34 -20.30 14.15 24.55
C SER A 34 -20.51 12.75 25.09
N GLU A 35 -20.24 12.57 26.38
CA GLU A 35 -20.87 11.59 27.23
C GLU A 35 -22.36 11.78 27.13
N ASP A 36 -23.06 10.82 26.56
CA ASP A 36 -24.46 10.47 26.86
C ASP A 36 -24.87 9.32 25.94
N LEU A 37 -24.54 8.11 26.32
CA LEU A 37 -25.34 6.92 26.04
C LEU A 37 -25.08 5.91 27.15
N ASN A 38 -25.88 6.12 28.22
CA ASN A 38 -26.12 5.18 29.28
C ASN A 38 -26.78 3.93 28.66
N PHE A 39 -26.02 2.88 28.43
CA PHE A 39 -26.54 1.59 28.03
C PHE A 39 -26.83 0.81 29.31
N GLU A 40 -28.07 0.92 29.73
CA GLU A 40 -28.67 0.18 30.84
C GLU A 40 -28.72 -1.31 30.50
N SER A 41 -27.91 -2.09 31.20
CA SER A 41 -27.93 -3.54 31.20
C SER A 41 -29.29 -4.04 31.69
N ARG A 42 -30.07 -4.63 30.82
CA ARG A 42 -31.20 -5.48 31.22
C ARG A 42 -30.73 -6.93 31.20
N GLU A 43 -30.29 -7.35 32.35
CA GLU A 43 -30.36 -8.75 32.80
C GLU A 43 -31.80 -9.14 33.05
N ASP A 44 -32.05 -10.46 32.90
CA ASP A 44 -33.21 -11.20 33.37
C ASP A 44 -34.50 -11.15 32.58
N VAL A 45 -34.58 -12.02 31.57
CA VAL A 45 -35.85 -12.73 31.30
C VAL A 45 -35.67 -14.22 31.58
N GLN A 46 -36.13 -14.60 32.73
CA GLN A 46 -36.27 -15.98 33.19
C GLN A 46 -37.15 -16.79 32.24
N LEU A 47 -36.58 -17.85 31.68
CA LEU A 47 -37.34 -18.95 31.10
C LEU A 47 -37.87 -19.85 32.25
N LYS A 48 -39.09 -19.65 32.63
CA LYS A 48 -39.86 -20.58 33.48
C LYS A 48 -40.98 -21.20 32.66
N GLY A 49 -40.88 -22.52 32.49
CA GLY A 49 -42.07 -23.36 32.36
C GLY A 49 -42.41 -23.86 30.97
N ARG A 50 -42.16 -25.11 30.66
CA ARG A 50 -43.13 -26.17 30.92
C ARG A 50 -42.59 -27.52 30.45
N MET A 51 -42.22 -28.35 31.39
CA MET A 51 -42.26 -29.80 31.20
C MET A 51 -43.70 -30.24 31.32
N ALA A 52 -44.23 -30.94 30.33
CA ALA A 52 -45.21 -31.99 30.50
C ALA A 52 -45.50 -32.66 29.15
N GLY A 53 -45.39 -33.97 29.10
CA GLY A 53 -46.01 -34.80 28.05
C GLY A 53 -45.08 -35.86 27.47
N ALA A 54 -44.59 -36.78 28.32
CA ALA A 54 -44.19 -38.10 27.88
C ALA A 54 -45.45 -38.95 27.67
N GLN A 55 -45.65 -39.50 26.49
CA GLN A 55 -46.31 -40.77 26.35
C GLN A 55 -45.88 -41.53 25.11
N ALA A 56 -45.49 -42.75 25.38
CA ALA A 56 -45.02 -43.78 24.48
C ALA A 56 -46.09 -44.22 23.50
N TYR A 57 -45.72 -44.50 22.27
CA TYR A 57 -46.33 -45.55 21.48
C TYR A 57 -45.25 -46.45 20.86
N ALA A 58 -45.37 -47.70 21.22
CA ALA A 58 -44.51 -48.79 20.81
C ALA A 58 -44.93 -49.35 19.45
N ALA A 59 -43.93 -49.89 18.75
CA ALA A 59 -43.95 -51.05 17.83
C ALA A 59 -44.71 -50.92 16.49
N GLY A 60 -43.91 -50.98 15.46
CA GLY A 60 -44.32 -51.32 14.10
C GLY A 60 -43.07 -51.52 13.20
N ASN A 61 -42.60 -52.76 13.13
CA ASN A 61 -41.55 -53.25 12.22
C ASN A 61 -41.91 -52.95 10.76
N ALA A 62 -41.02 -52.26 10.03
CA ALA A 62 -40.82 -52.50 8.61
C ALA A 62 -39.38 -52.19 8.27
N ALA A 63 -38.61 -53.21 8.04
CA ALA A 63 -37.27 -53.12 7.43
C ALA A 63 -37.42 -52.59 6.01
N VAL A 64 -36.96 -51.36 5.80
CA VAL A 64 -36.70 -50.83 4.45
C VAL A 64 -35.21 -50.43 4.41
N SER A 65 -34.54 -51.03 3.47
CA SER A 65 -33.12 -51.00 3.20
C SER A 65 -32.51 -49.59 3.21
N GLU A 66 -31.59 -49.34 4.16
CA GLU A 66 -30.84 -48.11 4.40
C GLU A 66 -29.68 -47.86 3.40
N SER A 67 -29.71 -48.43 2.17
CA SER A 67 -28.53 -48.31 1.29
C SER A 67 -28.66 -47.35 0.09
N SER A 68 -29.78 -46.61 -0.05
CA SER A 68 -29.93 -45.74 -1.24
C SER A 68 -30.09 -44.23 -0.93
N ILE A 69 -30.10 -43.84 0.35
CA ILE A 69 -30.29 -42.42 0.74
C ILE A 69 -28.93 -41.73 1.08
N ALA A 70 -27.90 -42.50 1.41
CA ALA A 70 -26.60 -41.95 1.75
C ALA A 70 -25.81 -41.38 0.54
N ASP A 71 -25.97 -41.97 -0.66
CA ASP A 71 -25.26 -41.52 -1.87
C ASP A 71 -25.88 -40.27 -2.54
N ALA A 72 -27.17 -40.03 -2.31
CA ALA A 72 -27.83 -38.79 -2.83
C ALA A 72 -27.56 -37.55 -2.01
N ALA A 73 -27.32 -37.71 -0.68
CA ALA A 73 -27.03 -36.56 0.21
C ALA A 73 -25.57 -36.09 0.13
N VAL A 74 -24.63 -37.00 -0.24
CA VAL A 74 -23.21 -36.62 -0.38
C VAL A 74 -22.94 -35.86 -1.68
N ASN A 75 -23.77 -36.11 -2.73
CA ASN A 75 -23.57 -35.44 -4.03
C ASN A 75 -24.22 -34.07 -4.14
N GLN A 76 -25.12 -33.68 -3.22
CA GLN A 76 -25.71 -32.33 -3.19
C GLN A 76 -24.90 -31.31 -2.38
N GLN A 77 -23.95 -31.75 -1.57
CA GLN A 77 -23.03 -30.84 -0.85
C GLN A 77 -21.79 -30.43 -1.65
N SER A 78 -21.54 -31.00 -2.80
CA SER A 78 -20.38 -30.67 -3.62
C SER A 78 -20.64 -29.58 -4.66
N GLU A 79 -21.89 -29.22 -4.97
CA GLU A 79 -22.22 -28.23 -6.00
C GLU A 79 -22.43 -26.79 -5.51
N ALA A 80 -22.56 -26.57 -4.21
CA ALA A 80 -22.71 -25.22 -3.63
C ALA A 80 -21.49 -24.78 -2.84
N LYS A 81 -20.30 -25.19 -3.25
CA LYS A 81 -19.09 -24.50 -2.86
C LYS A 81 -18.97 -23.26 -3.76
N ASP A 82 -19.84 -22.26 -3.51
CA ASP A 82 -19.65 -20.93 -4.04
C ASP A 82 -18.17 -20.60 -3.85
N LYS A 83 -17.45 -20.52 -4.98
CA LYS A 83 -15.99 -20.31 -4.97
C LYS A 83 -15.77 -19.01 -4.24
N LYS A 84 -15.34 -19.10 -2.99
CA LYS A 84 -15.04 -17.91 -2.18
C LYS A 84 -14.13 -17.00 -2.97
N LYS A 85 -14.49 -15.74 -3.00
CA LYS A 85 -13.69 -14.67 -3.63
C LYS A 85 -12.75 -14.09 -2.58
N ILE A 86 -11.53 -14.63 -2.54
CA ILE A 86 -10.52 -14.26 -1.53
C ILE A 86 -9.41 -13.47 -2.20
N ILE A 87 -9.19 -12.25 -1.72
CA ILE A 87 -8.03 -11.42 -2.09
C ILE A 87 -6.92 -11.74 -1.10
N ARG A 88 -5.70 -12.02 -1.61
CA ARG A 88 -4.52 -12.25 -0.80
C ARG A 88 -3.46 -11.22 -1.12
N ASP A 89 -3.02 -10.50 -0.09
CA ASP A 89 -1.94 -9.53 -0.14
C ASP A 89 -0.82 -10.00 0.79
N GLY A 90 0.39 -10.11 0.26
CA GLY A 90 1.59 -10.48 1.01
C GLY A 90 2.60 -9.34 1.06
N HIS A 91 3.26 -9.21 2.19
CA HIS A 91 4.44 -8.38 2.36
C HIS A 91 5.58 -9.23 2.94
N MET A 92 6.74 -9.24 2.27
CA MET A 92 7.89 -10.02 2.71
C MET A 92 9.17 -9.19 2.54
N THR A 93 10.01 -9.21 3.57
CA THR A 93 11.35 -8.61 3.54
C THR A 93 12.38 -9.69 3.81
N ILE A 94 13.31 -9.86 2.88
CA ILE A 94 14.38 -10.85 2.96
C ILE A 94 15.73 -10.13 2.95
N ARG A 95 16.58 -10.44 3.93
CA ARG A 95 17.99 -10.05 3.92
C ARG A 95 18.79 -11.06 3.11
N VAL A 96 19.48 -10.57 2.08
CA VAL A 96 20.23 -11.39 1.14
C VAL A 96 21.69 -11.00 1.11
N LYS A 97 22.60 -11.92 0.72
CA LYS A 97 24.03 -11.64 0.55
C LYS A 97 24.32 -10.79 -0.69
N SER A 98 23.52 -10.94 -1.74
CA SER A 98 23.60 -10.13 -2.96
C SER A 98 22.20 -9.90 -3.49
N ALA A 99 21.79 -8.65 -3.54
CA ALA A 99 20.47 -8.23 -3.98
C ALA A 99 20.25 -8.59 -5.47
N GLN A 100 21.28 -8.42 -6.29
CA GLN A 100 21.21 -8.74 -7.71
C GLN A 100 21.06 -10.24 -7.98
N ALA A 101 21.83 -11.08 -7.27
CA ALA A 101 21.72 -12.54 -7.41
C ALA A 101 20.36 -13.06 -6.93
N ALA A 102 19.83 -12.49 -5.84
CA ALA A 102 18.51 -12.81 -5.33
C ALA A 102 17.41 -12.42 -6.34
N LYS A 103 17.51 -11.22 -6.93
CA LYS A 103 16.59 -10.76 -7.97
C LYS A 103 16.56 -11.70 -9.18
N THR A 104 17.71 -12.12 -9.69
CA THR A 104 17.80 -13.07 -10.81
C THR A 104 17.14 -14.42 -10.49
N ARG A 105 17.24 -14.88 -9.24
CA ARG A 105 16.52 -16.09 -8.81
C ARG A 105 15.01 -15.87 -8.78
N VAL A 106 14.53 -14.72 -8.31
CA VAL A 106 13.11 -14.35 -8.37
C VAL A 106 12.62 -14.34 -9.82
N ASP A 107 13.41 -13.74 -10.75
CA ASP A 107 13.09 -13.75 -12.19
C ASP A 107 12.87 -15.18 -12.72
N SER A 108 13.71 -16.11 -12.28
CA SER A 108 13.60 -17.52 -12.68
C SER A 108 12.35 -18.21 -12.14
N LEU A 109 11.79 -17.73 -11.02
CA LEU A 109 10.55 -18.26 -10.45
C LEU A 109 9.29 -17.70 -11.11
N LEU A 110 9.34 -16.50 -11.68
CA LEU A 110 8.14 -15.88 -12.24
C LEU A 110 7.54 -16.69 -13.38
N ILE A 111 8.38 -17.22 -14.27
CA ILE A 111 7.95 -17.94 -15.47
C ILE A 111 7.15 -19.22 -15.14
N PRO A 112 7.65 -20.16 -14.30
CA PRO A 112 6.93 -21.41 -14.02
C PRO A 112 5.64 -21.19 -13.22
N PHE A 113 5.54 -20.10 -12.45
CA PHE A 113 4.35 -19.78 -11.66
C PHE A 113 3.36 -18.86 -12.39
N GLY A 114 3.68 -18.39 -13.61
CA GLY A 114 2.85 -17.44 -14.36
C GLY A 114 2.72 -16.09 -13.65
N ALA A 115 3.69 -15.74 -12.82
CA ALA A 115 3.75 -14.49 -12.11
C ALA A 115 4.45 -13.41 -12.96
N TYR A 116 4.17 -12.12 -12.64
CA TYR A 116 4.80 -10.99 -13.33
C TYR A 116 5.02 -9.81 -12.40
N TYR A 117 5.91 -8.90 -12.81
CA TYR A 117 6.15 -7.65 -12.10
C TYR A 117 5.06 -6.63 -12.39
N ALA A 118 4.42 -6.11 -11.35
CA ALA A 118 3.58 -4.91 -11.44
C ALA A 118 4.43 -3.65 -11.30
N SER A 119 5.48 -3.70 -10.46
CA SER A 119 6.48 -2.64 -10.36
C SER A 119 7.79 -3.19 -9.81
N GLU A 120 8.90 -2.58 -10.23
CA GLU A 120 10.24 -2.84 -9.74
C GLU A 120 10.90 -1.49 -9.44
N ASN A 121 11.49 -1.36 -8.26
CA ASN A 121 12.29 -0.21 -7.86
C ASN A 121 13.56 -0.70 -7.19
N PHE A 122 14.70 -0.11 -7.56
CA PHE A 122 15.99 -0.40 -6.97
C PHE A 122 16.54 0.84 -6.29
N ASN A 123 16.82 0.72 -5.00
CA ASN A 123 17.47 1.73 -4.20
C ASN A 123 18.85 1.24 -3.77
N ASN A 124 19.89 2.03 -4.05
CA ASN A 124 21.26 1.68 -3.77
C ASN A 124 21.95 2.81 -3.01
N ASN A 125 22.15 2.61 -1.72
CA ASN A 125 22.80 3.54 -0.82
C ASN A 125 24.15 2.98 -0.35
N ASP A 126 24.95 3.79 0.35
CA ASP A 126 26.24 3.38 0.90
C ASP A 126 26.13 2.26 1.96
N ARG A 127 24.96 2.11 2.58
CA ARG A 127 24.71 1.13 3.66
C ARG A 127 24.00 -0.11 3.18
N GLU A 128 23.13 0.03 2.17
CA GLU A 128 22.27 -1.05 1.70
C GLU A 128 21.94 -0.92 0.21
N ALA A 129 21.68 -2.06 -0.42
CA ALA A 129 21.08 -2.13 -1.73
C ALA A 129 19.76 -2.92 -1.61
N THR A 130 18.65 -2.30 -1.97
CA THR A 130 17.32 -2.89 -1.79
C THR A 130 16.54 -2.84 -3.10
N PHE A 131 16.03 -4.02 -3.52
CA PHE A 131 15.00 -4.12 -4.54
C PHE A 131 13.63 -4.14 -3.87
N TYR A 132 12.74 -3.27 -4.31
CA TYR A 132 11.32 -3.27 -3.98
C TYR A 132 10.55 -3.79 -5.18
N LEU A 133 10.03 -5.00 -5.05
CA LEU A 133 9.37 -5.73 -6.12
C LEU A 133 7.90 -5.90 -5.77
N ARG A 134 7.01 -5.45 -6.64
CA ARG A 134 5.59 -5.77 -6.53
C ARG A 134 5.24 -6.83 -7.56
N LEU A 135 4.88 -8.01 -7.08
CA LEU A 135 4.60 -9.17 -7.90
C LEU A 135 3.10 -9.44 -7.93
N ARG A 136 2.62 -9.85 -9.10
CA ARG A 136 1.26 -10.39 -9.28
C ARG A 136 1.39 -11.86 -9.59
N ILE A 137 0.78 -12.68 -8.76
CA ILE A 137 0.92 -14.13 -8.76
C ILE A 137 -0.48 -14.73 -8.87
N PRO A 138 -0.77 -15.66 -9.80
CA PRO A 138 -2.05 -16.34 -9.84
C PRO A 138 -2.41 -16.90 -8.46
N ALA A 139 -3.64 -16.68 -8.01
CA ALA A 139 -4.09 -17.03 -6.66
C ALA A 139 -3.86 -18.50 -6.30
N ALA A 140 -4.01 -19.40 -7.29
CA ALA A 140 -3.77 -20.83 -7.12
C ALA A 140 -2.29 -21.19 -6.89
N ALA A 141 -1.36 -20.35 -7.37
CA ALA A 141 0.08 -20.59 -7.30
C ALA A 141 0.75 -19.88 -6.12
N PHE A 142 0.03 -18.99 -5.43
CA PHE A 142 0.58 -18.09 -4.42
C PHE A 142 1.28 -18.82 -3.27
N ASP A 143 0.66 -19.86 -2.70
CA ASP A 143 1.22 -20.58 -1.56
C ASP A 143 2.51 -21.33 -1.95
N ASN A 144 2.53 -21.96 -3.15
CA ASN A 144 3.71 -22.63 -3.67
C ASN A 144 4.84 -21.64 -3.99
N PHE A 145 4.51 -20.49 -4.55
CA PHE A 145 5.47 -19.43 -4.81
C PHE A 145 6.10 -18.93 -3.52
N MET A 146 5.29 -18.68 -2.48
CA MET A 146 5.77 -18.27 -1.15
C MET A 146 6.70 -19.33 -0.54
N ALA A 147 6.34 -20.60 -0.59
CA ALA A 147 7.18 -21.69 -0.10
C ALA A 147 8.55 -21.75 -0.81
N CYS A 148 8.58 -21.51 -2.13
CA CYS A 148 9.84 -21.41 -2.88
C CYS A 148 10.68 -20.22 -2.46
N LEU A 149 10.07 -19.06 -2.18
CA LEU A 149 10.78 -17.88 -1.68
C LEU A 149 11.38 -18.09 -0.29
N GLU A 150 10.72 -18.84 0.57
CA GLU A 150 11.20 -19.15 1.93
C GLU A 150 12.41 -20.10 1.92
N GLN A 151 12.53 -20.92 0.87
CA GLN A 151 13.61 -21.90 0.74
C GLN A 151 14.84 -21.31 0.01
N GLY A 152 15.79 -20.77 0.77
CA GLY A 152 17.14 -20.54 0.23
C GLY A 152 17.48 -19.17 -0.34
N TYR A 153 16.66 -18.15 -0.13
CA TYR A 153 16.96 -16.78 -0.61
C TYR A 153 17.74 -15.94 0.40
N GLY A 154 17.64 -16.22 1.69
CA GLY A 154 18.30 -15.47 2.75
C GLY A 154 17.55 -15.56 4.07
N GLU A 155 17.79 -14.59 4.94
CA GLU A 155 17.12 -14.46 6.23
C GLU A 155 15.82 -13.66 6.05
N ILE A 156 14.69 -14.26 6.42
CA ILE A 156 13.39 -13.57 6.38
C ILE A 156 13.34 -12.64 7.59
N LEU A 157 13.29 -11.33 7.34
CA LEU A 157 13.18 -10.32 8.39
C LEU A 157 11.74 -10.08 8.79
N ASN A 158 10.84 -10.08 7.80
CA ASN A 158 9.41 -9.88 8.01
C ASN A 158 8.62 -10.66 6.98
N LYS A 159 7.49 -11.23 7.40
CA LYS A 159 6.50 -11.88 6.54
C LYS A 159 5.13 -11.60 7.11
N ASP A 160 4.29 -10.95 6.31
CA ASP A 160 2.88 -10.71 6.61
C ASP A 160 2.04 -11.13 5.41
N ILE A 161 0.99 -11.91 5.66
CA ILE A 161 0.06 -12.36 4.62
C ILE A 161 -1.35 -12.08 5.11
N GLN A 162 -2.08 -11.26 4.39
CA GLN A 162 -3.46 -10.93 4.67
C GLN A 162 -4.37 -11.58 3.64
N ALA A 163 -5.43 -12.20 4.12
CA ALA A 163 -6.48 -12.76 3.28
C ALA A 163 -7.81 -12.10 3.63
N ARG A 164 -8.49 -11.57 2.61
CA ARG A 164 -9.77 -10.90 2.75
C ARG A 164 -10.81 -11.57 1.89
N ASP A 165 -11.87 -12.07 2.51
CA ASP A 165 -13.04 -12.59 1.81
C ASP A 165 -13.89 -11.41 1.31
N VAL A 166 -14.08 -11.35 0.00
CA VAL A 166 -14.86 -10.32 -0.68
C VAL A 166 -16.06 -10.89 -1.42
N THR A 167 -16.45 -12.12 -1.09
CA THR A 167 -17.54 -12.84 -1.77
C THR A 167 -18.83 -12.04 -1.72
N ASP A 168 -19.21 -11.53 -0.55
CA ASP A 168 -20.43 -10.74 -0.40
C ASP A 168 -20.38 -9.43 -1.18
N GLN A 169 -19.22 -8.76 -1.20
CA GLN A 169 -19.01 -7.54 -1.97
C GLN A 169 -19.12 -7.78 -3.48
N PHE A 170 -18.60 -8.92 -3.92
CA PHE A 170 -18.65 -9.32 -5.32
C PHE A 170 -20.09 -9.59 -5.76
N ILE A 171 -20.85 -10.35 -4.98
CA ILE A 171 -22.25 -10.68 -5.24
C ILE A 171 -23.13 -9.41 -5.22
N ASP A 172 -22.91 -8.51 -4.25
CA ASP A 172 -23.64 -7.24 -4.19
C ASP A 172 -23.40 -6.39 -5.45
N LEU A 173 -22.15 -6.22 -5.87
CA LEU A 173 -21.81 -5.47 -7.07
C LEU A 173 -22.40 -6.10 -8.34
N GLU A 174 -22.36 -7.43 -8.45
CA GLU A 174 -22.93 -8.16 -9.59
C GLU A 174 -24.46 -7.99 -9.65
N THR A 175 -25.12 -8.13 -8.52
CA THR A 175 -26.56 -7.95 -8.39
C THR A 175 -26.99 -6.51 -8.75
N ARG A 176 -26.26 -5.51 -8.24
CA ARG A 176 -26.51 -4.09 -8.59
C ARG A 176 -26.30 -3.83 -10.07
N LEU A 177 -25.23 -4.38 -10.65
CA LEU A 177 -24.95 -4.24 -12.07
C LEU A 177 -26.10 -4.85 -12.92
N GLN A 178 -26.57 -6.04 -12.55
CA GLN A 178 -27.67 -6.68 -13.25
C GLN A 178 -28.97 -5.88 -13.14
N ASN A 179 -29.29 -5.32 -11.97
CA ASN A 179 -30.46 -4.47 -11.79
C ASN A 179 -30.39 -3.20 -12.64
N LYS A 180 -29.22 -2.54 -12.69
CA LYS A 180 -29.03 -1.35 -13.55
C LYS A 180 -29.19 -1.67 -15.04
N ARG A 181 -28.68 -2.80 -15.50
CA ARG A 181 -28.88 -3.28 -16.87
C ARG A 181 -30.37 -3.52 -17.19
N ASN A 182 -31.10 -4.09 -16.22
CA ASN A 182 -32.54 -4.28 -16.37
C ASN A 182 -33.30 -2.94 -16.46
N TYR A 183 -32.91 -1.94 -15.63
CA TYR A 183 -33.47 -0.59 -15.73
C TYR A 183 -33.18 0.07 -17.08
N LEU A 184 -31.91 -0.04 -17.55
CA LEU A 184 -31.51 0.47 -18.85
C LEU A 184 -32.39 -0.14 -19.99
N GLY A 185 -32.64 -1.46 -19.92
CA GLY A 185 -33.54 -2.13 -20.84
C GLY A 185 -34.96 -1.57 -20.82
N ARG A 186 -35.49 -1.26 -19.62
CA ARG A 186 -36.82 -0.65 -19.46
C ARG A 186 -36.89 0.79 -20.03
N TYR A 187 -35.87 1.62 -19.73
CA TYR A 187 -35.81 2.98 -20.28
C TYR A 187 -35.68 2.98 -21.79
N ASN A 188 -34.92 2.06 -22.37
CA ASN A 188 -34.84 1.88 -23.81
C ASN A 188 -36.20 1.48 -24.44
N SER A 189 -37.03 0.71 -23.71
CA SER A 189 -38.40 0.40 -24.16
C SER A 189 -39.30 1.63 -24.07
N LEU A 190 -39.25 2.40 -22.97
CA LEU A 190 -39.98 3.65 -22.80
C LEU A 190 -39.61 4.70 -23.88
N LEU A 191 -38.33 4.77 -24.24
CA LEU A 191 -37.85 5.66 -25.28
C LEU A 191 -38.52 5.37 -26.65
N LYS A 192 -38.78 4.10 -26.96
CA LYS A 192 -39.48 3.70 -28.21
C LYS A 192 -40.97 4.08 -28.21
N GLU A 193 -41.58 4.20 -27.03
CA GLU A 193 -42.98 4.55 -26.84
C GLU A 193 -43.22 6.06 -26.66
N ALA A 194 -42.15 6.83 -26.40
CA ALA A 194 -42.22 8.26 -26.16
C ALA A 194 -42.70 9.03 -27.41
N LYS A 195 -43.67 9.92 -27.21
CA LYS A 195 -44.26 10.68 -28.29
C LYS A 195 -43.90 12.17 -28.29
N THR A 196 -43.44 12.69 -27.14
CA THR A 196 -43.07 14.11 -27.06
C THR A 196 -41.55 14.27 -26.98
N VAL A 197 -41.04 15.35 -27.58
CA VAL A 197 -39.61 15.68 -27.55
C VAL A 197 -39.12 15.84 -26.09
N LYS A 198 -39.96 16.39 -25.22
CA LYS A 198 -39.62 16.56 -23.80
C LYS A 198 -39.40 15.22 -23.12
N ASP A 199 -40.28 14.23 -23.33
CA ASP A 199 -40.16 12.91 -22.72
C ASP A 199 -38.94 12.19 -23.27
N ILE A 200 -38.67 12.31 -24.58
CA ILE A 200 -37.46 11.72 -25.21
C ILE A 200 -36.20 12.27 -24.57
N LEU A 201 -36.07 13.59 -24.40
CA LEU A 201 -34.88 14.20 -23.79
C LEU A 201 -34.72 13.80 -22.32
N GLN A 202 -35.81 13.71 -21.57
CA GLN A 202 -35.79 13.30 -20.18
C GLN A 202 -35.34 11.82 -20.04
N ILE A 203 -35.90 10.92 -20.86
CA ILE A 203 -35.52 9.52 -20.86
C ILE A 203 -34.06 9.34 -21.29
N GLN A 204 -33.57 10.09 -22.28
CA GLN A 204 -32.18 10.04 -22.70
C GLN A 204 -31.22 10.49 -21.60
N GLU A 205 -31.61 11.49 -20.79
CA GLU A 205 -30.78 11.91 -19.65
C GLU A 205 -30.65 10.79 -18.60
N GLU A 206 -31.78 10.10 -18.28
CA GLU A 206 -31.77 8.97 -17.37
C GLU A 206 -30.94 7.77 -17.91
N ILE A 207 -31.06 7.49 -19.23
CA ILE A 207 -30.26 6.46 -19.89
C ILE A 207 -28.76 6.77 -19.73
N ARG A 208 -28.35 8.02 -20.01
CA ARG A 208 -26.96 8.45 -19.88
C ARG A 208 -26.42 8.25 -18.46
N GLY A 209 -27.21 8.68 -17.46
CA GLY A 209 -26.85 8.47 -16.06
C GLY A 209 -26.69 6.99 -15.69
N LEU A 210 -27.60 6.13 -16.16
CA LEU A 210 -27.53 4.68 -15.95
C LEU A 210 -26.31 4.05 -16.65
N GLU A 211 -25.97 4.48 -17.87
CA GLU A 211 -24.80 4.00 -18.61
C GLU A 211 -23.51 4.35 -17.87
N GLU A 212 -23.35 5.57 -17.35
CA GLU A 212 -22.22 5.97 -16.52
C GLU A 212 -22.11 5.12 -15.25
N GLU A 213 -23.24 4.84 -14.58
CA GLU A 213 -23.28 4.00 -13.40
C GLU A 213 -22.95 2.53 -13.69
N ILE A 214 -23.42 1.99 -14.82
CA ILE A 214 -23.10 0.64 -15.30
C ILE A 214 -21.61 0.51 -15.56
N GLU A 215 -21.02 1.48 -16.28
CA GLU A 215 -19.60 1.50 -16.58
C GLU A 215 -18.76 1.54 -15.30
N SER A 216 -19.08 2.45 -14.37
CA SER A 216 -18.42 2.56 -13.07
C SER A 216 -18.49 1.25 -12.26
N THR A 217 -19.69 0.63 -12.18
CA THR A 217 -19.91 -0.61 -11.43
C THR A 217 -19.17 -1.78 -12.09
N THR A 218 -19.17 -1.83 -13.43
CA THR A 218 -18.43 -2.83 -14.21
C THR A 218 -16.93 -2.70 -13.98
N GLY A 219 -16.40 -1.47 -13.96
CA GLY A 219 -14.99 -1.19 -13.65
C GLY A 219 -14.59 -1.69 -12.26
N ARG A 220 -15.43 -1.44 -11.25
CA ARG A 220 -15.19 -1.91 -9.87
C ARG A 220 -15.22 -3.44 -9.79
N LEU A 221 -16.16 -4.08 -10.45
CA LEU A 221 -16.28 -5.53 -10.47
C LEU A 221 -15.06 -6.18 -11.14
N LYS A 222 -14.62 -5.62 -12.28
CA LYS A 222 -13.42 -6.08 -12.97
C LYS A 222 -12.17 -5.94 -12.11
N TYR A 223 -12.01 -4.80 -11.42
CA TYR A 223 -10.90 -4.57 -10.50
C TYR A 223 -10.89 -5.58 -9.35
N LEU A 224 -12.06 -5.85 -8.76
CA LEU A 224 -12.19 -6.82 -7.67
C LEU A 224 -11.90 -8.25 -8.16
N SER A 225 -12.37 -8.61 -9.35
CA SER A 225 -12.07 -9.91 -9.99
C SER A 225 -10.58 -10.07 -10.22
N ASP A 226 -9.89 -9.06 -10.75
CA ASP A 226 -8.44 -9.09 -10.95
C ASP A 226 -7.66 -9.29 -9.64
N GLN A 227 -8.12 -8.70 -8.54
CA GLN A 227 -7.50 -8.91 -7.23
C GLN A 227 -7.73 -10.31 -6.65
N VAL A 228 -8.87 -10.94 -6.96
CA VAL A 228 -9.17 -12.33 -6.58
C VAL A 228 -8.36 -13.32 -7.42
N ASP A 229 -8.23 -13.05 -8.71
CA ASP A 229 -7.54 -13.93 -9.65
C ASP A 229 -6.01 -13.88 -9.46
N TYR A 230 -5.48 -12.72 -9.06
CA TYR A 230 -4.05 -12.50 -8.81
C TYR A 230 -3.80 -11.94 -7.42
N SER A 231 -3.07 -12.69 -6.61
CA SER A 231 -2.53 -12.22 -5.33
C SER A 231 -1.40 -11.24 -5.55
N THR A 232 -1.27 -10.26 -4.65
CA THR A 232 -0.20 -9.25 -4.69
C THR A 232 0.85 -9.58 -3.64
N LEU A 233 2.12 -9.67 -4.05
CA LEU A 233 3.24 -9.80 -3.12
C LEU A 233 4.15 -8.57 -3.24
N GLN A 234 4.34 -7.87 -2.13
CA GLN A 234 5.37 -6.84 -1.98
C GLN A 234 6.61 -7.50 -1.38
N LEU A 235 7.63 -7.69 -2.21
CA LEU A 235 8.88 -8.33 -1.83
C LEU A 235 10.01 -7.30 -1.79
N SER A 236 10.66 -7.19 -0.63
CA SER A 236 11.86 -6.36 -0.43
C SER A 236 13.07 -7.26 -0.24
N LEU A 237 14.05 -7.15 -1.17
CA LEU A 237 15.31 -7.87 -1.11
C LEU A 237 16.41 -6.90 -0.70
N THR A 238 16.88 -6.99 0.54
CA THR A 238 17.86 -6.06 1.11
C THR A 238 19.21 -6.74 1.28
N GLU A 239 20.22 -6.19 0.62
CA GLU A 239 21.63 -6.51 0.82
C GLU A 239 22.23 -5.47 1.76
N GLN A 240 22.74 -5.91 2.89
CA GLN A 240 23.46 -5.05 3.80
C GLN A 240 24.91 -4.95 3.34
N LYS A 241 25.38 -3.74 3.07
CA LYS A 241 26.77 -3.47 2.70
C LYS A 241 27.58 -3.20 3.95
N ASP A 242 28.80 -3.72 3.97
CA ASP A 242 29.78 -3.31 4.98
C ASP A 242 30.08 -1.83 4.79
N PHE A 243 29.54 -1.02 5.70
CA PHE A 243 29.79 0.42 5.70
C PHE A 243 31.28 0.66 6.00
N GLN A 244 32.09 0.80 4.96
CA GLN A 244 33.41 1.37 5.10
C GLN A 244 33.25 2.89 5.25
N PHE A 245 33.42 3.35 6.49
CA PHE A 245 33.57 4.76 6.75
C PHE A 245 34.75 5.26 5.90
N LYS A 246 34.47 5.86 4.74
CA LYS A 246 35.44 6.70 4.04
C LYS A 246 35.41 8.02 4.79
N PRO A 247 36.41 8.30 5.67
CA PRO A 247 36.51 9.64 6.19
C PRO A 247 36.63 10.53 4.94
N GLU A 248 35.70 11.45 4.75
CA GLU A 248 35.94 12.57 3.85
C GLU A 248 37.35 13.03 4.18
N GLU A 249 38.22 13.07 3.18
CA GLU A 249 39.58 13.61 3.37
C GLU A 249 39.38 15.03 3.90
N ARG A 250 39.24 15.11 5.25
CA ARG A 250 39.35 16.40 5.93
C ARG A 250 40.66 16.91 5.42
N ASP A 251 40.61 17.87 4.48
CA ASP A 251 41.74 18.58 3.95
C ASP A 251 42.77 18.62 5.05
N ARG A 252 43.80 17.81 4.91
CA ARG A 252 44.78 17.64 5.99
C ARG A 252 45.16 19.03 6.42
N PHE A 253 44.93 19.38 7.66
CA PHE A 253 45.21 20.72 8.21
C PHE A 253 46.60 21.17 7.74
N GLY A 254 47.55 20.22 7.59
CA GLY A 254 48.88 20.44 7.01
C GLY A 254 48.85 20.89 5.55
N GLU A 255 47.92 20.48 4.69
CA GLU A 255 47.84 20.98 3.30
C GLU A 255 47.26 22.38 3.24
N LYS A 256 46.23 22.67 4.04
CA LYS A 256 45.69 24.03 4.19
C LYS A 256 46.72 24.99 4.78
N LEU A 257 47.49 24.53 5.78
CA LEU A 257 48.57 25.32 6.36
C LEU A 257 49.68 25.56 5.34
N LYS A 258 50.12 24.55 4.57
CA LYS A 258 51.09 24.66 3.51
C LYS A 258 50.64 25.63 2.43
N GLN A 259 49.38 25.56 2.00
CA GLN A 259 48.83 26.50 1.03
C GLN A 259 48.75 27.93 1.57
N ALA A 260 48.37 28.08 2.85
CA ALA A 260 48.33 29.40 3.49
C ALA A 260 49.73 30.02 3.61
N LEU A 261 50.73 29.24 4.01
CA LEU A 261 52.14 29.68 4.06
C LEU A 261 52.69 30.05 2.69
N THR A 262 52.40 29.25 1.64
CA THR A 262 52.83 29.53 0.30
C THR A 262 52.23 30.82 -0.24
N LYS A 263 50.90 31.02 -0.05
CA LYS A 263 50.21 32.25 -0.45
C LYS A 263 50.69 33.46 0.35
N GLY A 264 50.94 33.30 1.64
CA GLY A 264 51.50 34.34 2.51
C GLY A 264 52.90 34.78 2.10
N TRP A 265 53.75 33.83 1.71
CA TRP A 265 55.11 34.12 1.27
C TRP A 265 55.13 34.97 -0.02
N TYR A 266 54.32 34.64 -1.01
CA TYR A 266 54.21 35.45 -2.22
C TYR A 266 53.68 36.87 -1.92
N GLY A 267 52.76 37.02 -0.99
CA GLY A 267 52.29 38.36 -0.54
C GLY A 267 53.38 39.20 0.12
N VAL A 268 54.29 38.57 0.87
CA VAL A 268 55.47 39.28 1.44
C VAL A 268 56.44 39.70 0.32
N VAL A 269 56.73 38.82 -0.62
CA VAL A 269 57.60 39.17 -1.78
C VAL A 269 57.01 40.30 -2.60
N ASP A 270 55.73 40.29 -2.90
CA ASP A 270 55.03 41.34 -3.63
C ASP A 270 55.07 42.67 -2.87
N PHE A 271 54.96 42.64 -1.56
CA PHE A 271 55.04 43.83 -0.70
C PHE A 271 56.45 44.43 -0.74
N VAL A 272 57.48 43.60 -0.67
CA VAL A 272 58.89 44.06 -0.78
C VAL A 272 59.18 44.68 -2.15
N LEU A 273 58.71 44.01 -3.24
CA LEU A 273 58.85 44.56 -4.59
C LEU A 273 58.09 45.88 -4.76
N PHE A 274 56.95 46.03 -4.13
CA PHE A 274 56.19 47.29 -4.10
C PHE A 274 57.00 48.41 -3.41
N LEU A 275 57.68 48.13 -2.30
CA LEU A 275 58.55 49.09 -1.61
C LEU A 275 59.73 49.52 -2.49
N PHE A 276 60.36 48.56 -3.19
CA PHE A 276 61.44 48.90 -4.14
C PHE A 276 60.96 49.77 -5.31
N LYS A 277 59.74 49.58 -5.75
CA LYS A 277 59.13 50.36 -6.84
C LYS A 277 58.79 51.80 -6.41
N ILE A 278 58.58 52.06 -5.13
CA ILE A 278 58.30 53.39 -4.60
C ILE A 278 59.57 54.15 -4.23
N TRP A 279 60.78 53.49 -4.04
CA TRP A 279 62.01 54.09 -3.60
C TRP A 279 62.53 55.21 -4.52
N PRO A 280 62.36 55.18 -5.86
CA PRO A 280 62.93 56.26 -6.72
C PRO A 280 62.01 57.48 -6.89
N LEU A 281 60.92 57.63 -6.20
CA LEU A 281 60.07 58.81 -6.16
C LEU A 281 60.31 59.59 -4.88
#